data_bc70e16c27bfb47eb69e96abfa1bbd08
#
_entry.id   bc70e16c27bfb47eb69e96abfa1bbd08
#
_cell.length_a   1.000
_cell.length_b   1.000
_cell.length_c   1.000
_cell.angle_alpha   90.00
_cell.angle_beta   90.00
_cell.angle_gamma   90.00
#
_symmetry.space_group_name_H-M   'P 1'
#
loop_
_entity.id
_entity.type
_entity.pdbx_description
1 polymer ?
#
loop_
_entity_poly.entity_id
_entity_poly.type
_entity_poly.pdbx_seq_one_letter_code
_entity_poly.pdbx_strand_id
1 'polypeptide(L)'
;MAAARGILLKGYNALEILSDLFKIRQSFLLMLTGMLGYLIAGGLSIDPWIALYLLIALSLTIFGTTGLNMVLDADIDSMMARTKKRAIPKGAISRGRAALISIAFLVIGLWISYMINLWVFIAGLLGFLIDIPIYTVMTKRRSWTSVIYGGFAGGMPAFGGYMAFTGHPTPEALILLILVAVWSNAHIWYIVIYNYRDYERAGIPMLPVVKGVRAGVMGSLIHVFIMLSLIAIYFILAGFRAWVTLIVGGYLSLRLIQIMMRHLNGVTREEAYRTFKFLSPYLALVFIAMFIDSVLAI
;
A
#
# COMPACT_ATOMS: atom_id res chain seq x y z
N MET A 1 13.81 27.11 -30.15
CA MET A 1 14.38 25.73 -29.98
C MET A 1 15.48 25.60 -28.90
N ALA A 2 15.85 26.65 -28.18
CA ALA A 2 16.90 26.59 -27.14
C ALA A 2 16.38 26.28 -25.71
N ALA A 3 15.07 26.34 -25.43
CA ALA A 3 14.50 26.19 -24.11
C ALA A 3 14.26 24.72 -23.66
N ALA A 4 14.40 23.75 -24.55
CA ALA A 4 14.14 22.33 -24.23
C ALA A 4 15.39 21.52 -23.81
N ARG A 5 16.59 22.11 -23.93
CA ARG A 5 17.86 21.39 -23.66
C ARG A 5 18.42 21.50 -22.23
N GLY A 6 17.75 22.22 -21.32
CA GLY A 6 18.31 22.57 -19.99
C GLY A 6 17.88 21.72 -18.80
N ILE A 7 17.37 20.46 -18.95
CA ILE A 7 16.59 19.88 -17.85
C ILE A 7 16.97 18.43 -17.46
N LEU A 8 17.87 17.80 -18.14
CA LEU A 8 18.43 16.53 -17.68
C LEU A 8 19.76 16.85 -16.98
N LEU A 9 19.76 16.90 -15.65
CA LEU A 9 21.00 16.83 -14.90
C LEU A 9 21.72 15.56 -15.33
N LYS A 10 23.01 15.69 -15.68
CA LYS A 10 23.87 14.55 -16.04
C LYS A 10 23.68 13.43 -15.05
N GLY A 11 23.05 12.31 -15.46
CA GLY A 11 22.92 11.09 -14.65
C GLY A 11 21.51 10.49 -14.48
N TYR A 12 20.43 11.12 -15.00
CA TYR A 12 19.09 10.54 -15.01
C TYR A 12 18.52 10.51 -16.41
N ASN A 13 18.03 9.34 -16.84
CA ASN A 13 17.21 9.23 -18.04
C ASN A 13 15.69 9.39 -17.67
N ALA A 14 14.84 9.59 -18.67
CA ALA A 14 13.41 9.80 -18.45
C ALA A 14 12.73 8.62 -17.72
N LEU A 15 13.13 7.39 -18.03
CA LEU A 15 12.59 6.18 -17.40
C LEU A 15 12.98 6.08 -15.92
N GLU A 16 14.20 6.46 -15.57
CA GLU A 16 14.67 6.51 -14.19
C GLU A 16 13.89 7.55 -13.37
N ILE A 17 13.65 8.74 -13.95
CA ILE A 17 12.86 9.79 -13.32
C ILE A 17 11.43 9.30 -13.04
N LEU A 18 10.78 8.70 -14.04
CA LEU A 18 9.41 8.18 -13.90
C LEU A 18 9.36 7.00 -12.92
N SER A 19 10.32 6.09 -13.00
CA SER A 19 10.43 4.95 -12.07
C SER A 19 10.55 5.40 -10.62
N ASP A 20 11.33 6.44 -10.38
CA ASP A 20 11.55 7.00 -9.04
C ASP A 20 10.34 7.83 -8.58
N LEU A 21 9.78 8.68 -9.46
CA LEU A 21 8.60 9.51 -9.19
C LEU A 21 7.39 8.66 -8.79
N PHE A 22 7.15 7.59 -9.53
CA PHE A 22 5.99 6.71 -9.31
C PHE A 22 6.29 5.54 -8.37
N LYS A 23 7.51 5.44 -7.81
CA LYS A 23 7.92 4.33 -6.93
C LYS A 23 7.50 2.98 -7.52
N ILE A 24 7.86 2.70 -8.76
CA ILE A 24 7.32 1.59 -9.59
C ILE A 24 7.19 0.27 -8.82
N ARG A 25 8.21 -0.11 -8.02
CA ARG A 25 8.16 -1.36 -7.23
C ARG A 25 7.01 -1.37 -6.22
N GLN A 26 6.78 -0.27 -5.52
CA GLN A 26 5.70 -0.15 -4.52
C GLN A 26 4.35 -0.05 -5.21
N SER A 27 4.24 0.74 -6.27
CA SER A 27 3.02 0.92 -7.04
C SER A 27 2.58 -0.39 -7.72
N PHE A 28 3.53 -1.18 -8.23
CA PHE A 28 3.25 -2.51 -8.79
C PHE A 28 2.60 -3.44 -7.75
N LEU A 29 3.09 -3.44 -6.49
CA LEU A 29 2.48 -4.24 -5.44
C LEU A 29 1.04 -3.79 -5.11
N LEU A 30 0.77 -2.48 -5.12
CA LEU A 30 -0.59 -1.95 -4.94
C LEU A 30 -1.50 -2.31 -6.12
N MET A 31 -0.99 -2.22 -7.35
CA MET A 31 -1.73 -2.67 -8.55
C MET A 31 -2.06 -4.17 -8.46
N LEU A 32 -1.10 -4.98 -8.02
CA LEU A 32 -1.29 -6.42 -7.82
C LEU A 32 -2.40 -6.69 -6.80
N THR A 33 -2.48 -5.95 -5.69
CA THR A 33 -3.58 -6.13 -4.71
C THR A 33 -4.94 -5.78 -5.32
N GLY A 34 -5.01 -4.75 -6.16
CA GLY A 34 -6.23 -4.38 -6.87
C GLY A 34 -6.67 -5.45 -7.89
N MET A 35 -5.72 -5.96 -8.68
CA MET A 35 -6.01 -7.04 -9.63
C MET A 35 -6.41 -8.33 -8.91
N LEU A 36 -5.73 -8.68 -7.81
CA LEU A 36 -6.13 -9.84 -6.99
C LEU A 36 -7.52 -9.65 -6.38
N GLY A 37 -7.90 -8.43 -5.97
CA GLY A 37 -9.27 -8.12 -5.53
C GLY A 37 -10.31 -8.48 -6.60
N TYR A 38 -10.07 -8.10 -7.86
CA TYR A 38 -10.92 -8.44 -8.99
C TYR A 38 -10.99 -9.95 -9.24
N LEU A 39 -9.84 -10.63 -9.22
CA LEU A 39 -9.73 -12.08 -9.40
C LEU A 39 -10.41 -12.87 -8.27
N ILE A 40 -10.28 -12.42 -7.01
CA ILE A 40 -10.92 -13.05 -5.85
C ILE A 40 -12.45 -12.97 -5.98
N ALA A 41 -12.98 -11.82 -6.45
CA ALA A 41 -14.41 -11.64 -6.62
C ALA A 41 -15.00 -12.49 -7.76
N GLY A 42 -14.28 -12.58 -8.88
CA GLY A 42 -14.78 -13.20 -10.12
C GLY A 42 -14.34 -14.64 -10.33
N GLY A 43 -13.33 -15.13 -9.63
CA GLY A 43 -12.76 -16.45 -9.88
C GLY A 43 -12.33 -16.61 -11.34
N LEU A 44 -12.90 -17.60 -12.03
CA LEU A 44 -12.69 -17.85 -13.46
C LEU A 44 -13.67 -17.08 -14.37
N SER A 45 -14.68 -16.40 -13.81
CA SER A 45 -15.74 -15.71 -14.57
C SER A 45 -15.41 -14.23 -14.87
N ILE A 46 -14.14 -13.87 -14.84
CA ILE A 46 -13.67 -12.49 -15.08
C ILE A 46 -13.82 -12.08 -16.56
N ASP A 47 -14.18 -10.81 -16.80
CA ASP A 47 -14.12 -10.21 -18.13
C ASP A 47 -12.70 -9.65 -18.37
N PRO A 48 -11.98 -10.12 -19.43
CA PRO A 48 -10.63 -9.66 -19.75
C PRO A 48 -10.55 -8.15 -20.09
N TRP A 49 -11.61 -7.57 -20.65
CA TRP A 49 -11.64 -6.14 -20.98
C TRP A 49 -11.78 -5.29 -19.73
N ILE A 50 -12.65 -5.69 -18.80
CA ILE A 50 -12.76 -5.02 -17.50
C ILE A 50 -11.44 -5.15 -16.74
N ALA A 51 -10.77 -6.32 -16.76
CA ALA A 51 -9.45 -6.50 -16.18
C ALA A 51 -8.40 -5.55 -16.77
N LEU A 52 -8.40 -5.36 -18.09
CA LEU A 52 -7.50 -4.42 -18.77
C LEU A 52 -7.79 -2.97 -18.38
N TYR A 53 -9.04 -2.53 -18.41
CA TYR A 53 -9.42 -1.18 -17.98
C TYR A 53 -9.09 -0.95 -16.52
N LEU A 54 -9.33 -1.93 -15.65
CA LEU A 54 -8.98 -1.87 -14.24
C LEU A 54 -7.47 -1.73 -14.03
N LEU A 55 -6.66 -2.50 -14.75
CA LEU A 55 -5.20 -2.40 -14.67
C LEU A 55 -4.71 -1.01 -15.07
N ILE A 56 -5.27 -0.43 -16.13
CA ILE A 56 -4.92 0.93 -16.58
C ILE A 56 -5.38 1.96 -15.54
N ALA A 57 -6.61 1.86 -15.05
CA ALA A 57 -7.17 2.75 -14.03
C ALA A 57 -6.34 2.73 -12.74
N LEU A 58 -6.01 1.54 -12.23
CA LEU A 58 -5.16 1.35 -11.06
C LEU A 58 -3.76 1.94 -11.29
N SER A 59 -3.16 1.67 -12.45
CA SER A 59 -1.82 2.20 -12.77
C SER A 59 -1.81 3.71 -12.70
N LEU A 60 -2.75 4.37 -13.38
CA LEU A 60 -2.79 5.81 -13.48
C LEU A 60 -3.17 6.49 -12.15
N THR A 61 -4.16 5.97 -11.42
CA THR A 61 -4.56 6.52 -10.11
C THR A 61 -3.46 6.37 -9.07
N ILE A 62 -2.81 5.19 -9.00
CA ILE A 62 -1.71 4.93 -8.07
C ILE A 62 -0.49 5.76 -8.41
N PHE A 63 -0.09 5.84 -9.70
CA PHE A 63 1.04 6.68 -10.12
C PHE A 63 0.77 8.16 -9.85
N GLY A 64 -0.44 8.64 -10.18
CA GLY A 64 -0.83 10.02 -9.90
C GLY A 64 -0.75 10.36 -8.42
N THR A 65 -1.37 9.54 -7.56
CA THR A 65 -1.35 9.71 -6.10
C THR A 65 0.07 9.60 -5.53
N THR A 66 0.84 8.59 -5.95
CA THR A 66 2.22 8.39 -5.49
C THR A 66 3.13 9.54 -5.91
N GLY A 67 2.98 10.04 -7.15
CA GLY A 67 3.76 11.17 -7.63
C GLY A 67 3.47 12.46 -6.87
N LEU A 68 2.19 12.73 -6.52
CA LEU A 68 1.83 13.86 -5.66
C LEU A 68 2.39 13.71 -4.25
N ASN A 69 2.36 12.50 -3.67
CA ASN A 69 3.02 12.22 -2.39
C ASN A 69 4.53 12.53 -2.45
N MET A 70 5.20 12.15 -3.56
CA MET A 70 6.63 12.46 -3.76
C MET A 70 6.92 13.96 -3.87
N VAL A 71 6.03 14.73 -4.50
CA VAL A 71 6.15 16.19 -4.60
C VAL A 71 6.05 16.85 -3.22
N LEU A 72 5.08 16.41 -2.41
CA LEU A 72 4.81 16.95 -1.08
C LEU A 72 5.87 16.54 -0.04
N ASP A 73 6.45 15.36 -0.19
CA ASP A 73 7.47 14.82 0.72
C ASP A 73 8.92 15.20 0.34
N ALA A 74 9.15 15.95 -0.73
CA ALA A 74 10.49 16.20 -1.28
C ALA A 74 11.46 16.85 -0.30
N ASP A 75 10.99 17.64 0.66
CA ASP A 75 11.78 18.23 1.74
C ASP A 75 12.22 17.16 2.76
N ILE A 76 11.31 16.31 3.22
CA ILE A 76 11.60 15.19 4.13
C ILE A 76 12.55 14.20 3.44
N ASP A 77 12.28 13.87 2.18
CA ASP A 77 13.08 12.94 1.40
C ASP A 77 14.53 13.43 1.25
N SER A 78 14.78 14.73 1.22
CA SER A 78 16.13 15.30 1.17
C SER A 78 16.93 15.08 2.45
N MET A 79 16.28 14.94 3.60
CA MET A 79 16.90 14.74 4.93
C MET A 79 17.22 13.27 5.22
N MET A 80 16.51 12.33 4.65
CA MET A 80 16.67 10.90 4.94
C MET A 80 17.73 10.25 4.05
N ALA A 81 18.65 9.48 4.64
CA ALA A 81 19.74 8.82 3.93
C ALA A 81 19.25 7.91 2.78
N ARG A 82 18.11 7.26 2.99
CA ARG A 82 17.48 6.35 2.02
C ARG A 82 16.88 7.07 0.81
N THR A 83 16.30 8.26 1.00
CA THR A 83 15.45 8.94 0.01
C THR A 83 16.08 10.20 -0.62
N LYS A 84 17.15 10.75 -0.06
CA LYS A 84 17.88 11.93 -0.59
C LYS A 84 18.40 11.77 -2.03
N LYS A 85 18.44 10.52 -2.54
CA LYS A 85 18.90 10.22 -3.90
C LYS A 85 17.76 10.27 -4.93
N ARG A 86 16.52 10.51 -4.53
CA ARG A 86 15.36 10.53 -5.42
C ARG A 86 15.39 11.69 -6.41
N ALA A 87 14.66 11.54 -7.52
CA ALA A 87 14.70 12.47 -8.65
C ALA A 87 14.32 13.92 -8.26
N ILE A 88 13.30 14.12 -7.41
CA ILE A 88 12.87 15.47 -6.99
C ILE A 88 13.90 16.10 -6.04
N PRO A 89 14.34 15.47 -4.92
CA PRO A 89 15.40 16.01 -4.06
C PRO A 89 16.69 16.34 -4.79
N LYS A 90 17.06 15.58 -5.83
CA LYS A 90 18.24 15.83 -6.65
C LYS A 90 18.03 16.88 -7.74
N GLY A 91 16.81 17.38 -7.93
CA GLY A 91 16.51 18.37 -8.98
C GLY A 91 16.46 17.78 -10.40
N ALA A 92 16.43 16.45 -10.57
CA ALA A 92 16.30 15.82 -11.88
C ALA A 92 14.96 16.12 -12.57
N ILE A 93 13.93 16.42 -11.78
CA ILE A 93 12.64 16.95 -12.23
C ILE A 93 12.18 18.05 -11.27
N SER A 94 11.61 19.13 -11.77
CA SER A 94 11.05 20.19 -10.92
C SER A 94 9.75 19.72 -10.25
N ARG A 95 9.47 20.23 -9.03
CA ARG A 95 8.24 19.92 -8.28
C ARG A 95 6.97 20.23 -9.10
N GLY A 96 6.93 21.35 -9.81
CA GLY A 96 5.79 21.76 -10.63
C GLY A 96 5.50 20.80 -11.79
N ARG A 97 6.55 20.33 -12.50
CA ARG A 97 6.38 19.33 -13.57
C ARG A 97 5.96 17.98 -13.04
N ALA A 98 6.59 17.54 -11.96
CA ALA A 98 6.20 16.28 -11.29
C ALA A 98 4.72 16.34 -10.84
N ALA A 99 4.27 17.46 -10.26
CA ALA A 99 2.88 17.66 -9.86
C ALA A 99 1.93 17.63 -11.08
N LEU A 100 2.25 18.32 -12.16
CA LEU A 100 1.41 18.37 -13.37
C LEU A 100 1.23 16.98 -13.98
N ILE A 101 2.31 16.21 -14.14
CA ILE A 101 2.25 14.84 -14.64
C ILE A 101 1.41 13.96 -13.72
N SER A 102 1.60 14.08 -12.40
CA SER A 102 0.88 13.28 -11.42
C SER A 102 -0.62 13.60 -11.39
N ILE A 103 -1.00 14.88 -11.50
CA ILE A 103 -2.41 15.30 -11.58
C ILE A 103 -3.04 14.77 -12.87
N ALA A 104 -2.36 14.87 -14.02
CA ALA A 104 -2.88 14.35 -15.28
C ALA A 104 -3.15 12.83 -15.18
N PHE A 105 -2.22 12.07 -14.61
CA PHE A 105 -2.38 10.62 -14.40
C PHE A 105 -3.55 10.32 -13.47
N LEU A 106 -3.67 11.04 -12.35
CA LEU A 106 -4.76 10.86 -11.40
C LEU A 106 -6.13 11.12 -12.05
N VAL A 107 -6.27 12.24 -12.77
CA VAL A 107 -7.54 12.62 -13.42
C VAL A 107 -7.94 11.60 -14.48
N ILE A 108 -7.02 11.20 -15.35
CA ILE A 108 -7.29 10.19 -16.38
C ILE A 108 -7.62 8.84 -15.74
N GLY A 109 -6.87 8.44 -14.71
CA GLY A 109 -7.12 7.19 -13.99
C GLY A 109 -8.48 7.15 -13.30
N LEU A 110 -8.90 8.25 -12.64
CA LEU A 110 -10.22 8.38 -12.04
C LEU A 110 -11.33 8.37 -13.10
N TRP A 111 -11.12 9.00 -14.25
CA TRP A 111 -12.08 8.97 -15.34
C TRP A 111 -12.27 7.54 -15.89
N ILE A 112 -11.19 6.79 -16.10
CA ILE A 112 -11.28 5.38 -16.52
C ILE A 112 -11.94 4.53 -15.43
N SER A 113 -11.64 4.78 -14.14
CA SER A 113 -12.31 4.11 -13.02
C SER A 113 -13.83 4.32 -13.06
N TYR A 114 -14.29 5.55 -13.36
CA TYR A 114 -15.70 5.86 -13.52
C TYR A 114 -16.35 5.10 -14.69
N MET A 115 -15.62 4.90 -15.78
CA MET A 115 -16.10 4.13 -16.94
C MET A 115 -16.30 2.64 -16.61
N ILE A 116 -15.57 2.08 -15.63
CA ILE A 116 -15.80 0.72 -15.15
C ILE A 116 -17.10 0.67 -14.34
N ASN A 117 -17.17 1.39 -13.22
CA ASN A 117 -18.37 1.66 -12.44
C ASN A 117 -18.12 2.74 -11.38
N LEU A 118 -19.22 3.27 -10.80
CA LEU A 118 -19.16 4.32 -9.79
C LEU A 118 -18.35 3.94 -8.55
N TRP A 119 -18.38 2.68 -8.13
CA TRP A 119 -17.71 2.24 -6.90
C TRP A 119 -16.19 2.12 -7.07
N VAL A 120 -15.71 1.74 -8.26
CA VAL A 120 -14.28 1.78 -8.60
C VAL A 120 -13.76 3.22 -8.59
N PHE A 121 -14.54 4.16 -9.15
CA PHE A 121 -14.23 5.59 -9.07
C PHE A 121 -14.17 6.09 -7.63
N ILE A 122 -15.19 5.77 -6.81
CA ILE A 122 -15.22 6.16 -5.39
C ILE A 122 -14.02 5.59 -4.64
N ALA A 123 -13.64 4.34 -4.87
CA ALA A 123 -12.46 3.73 -4.25
C ALA A 123 -11.17 4.46 -4.65
N GLY A 124 -10.99 4.78 -5.93
CA GLY A 124 -9.83 5.55 -6.41
C GLY A 124 -9.80 6.96 -5.83
N LEU A 125 -10.94 7.66 -5.80
CA LEU A 125 -11.05 8.99 -5.21
C LEU A 125 -10.78 8.99 -3.71
N LEU A 126 -11.35 8.05 -2.95
CA LEU A 126 -11.09 7.90 -1.51
C LEU A 126 -9.63 7.54 -1.24
N GLY A 127 -9.02 6.68 -2.06
CA GLY A 127 -7.60 6.37 -1.98
C GLY A 127 -6.74 7.64 -2.07
N PHE A 128 -7.01 8.49 -3.05
CA PHE A 128 -6.35 9.79 -3.19
C PHE A 128 -6.63 10.72 -2.01
N LEU A 129 -7.90 10.90 -1.61
CA LEU A 129 -8.28 11.82 -0.54
C LEU A 129 -7.70 11.39 0.81
N ILE A 130 -7.61 10.10 1.07
CA ILE A 130 -7.02 9.60 2.31
C ILE A 130 -5.47 9.71 2.26
N ASP A 131 -4.82 9.36 1.13
CA ASP A 131 -3.34 9.39 1.05
C ASP A 131 -2.79 10.81 1.00
N ILE A 132 -3.37 11.72 0.22
CA ILE A 132 -2.79 13.06 0.03
C ILE A 132 -3.30 14.04 1.08
N PRO A 133 -4.58 14.43 1.16
CA PRO A 133 -5.04 15.37 2.17
C PRO A 133 -4.84 14.87 3.60
N ILE A 134 -5.34 13.67 3.93
CA ILE A 134 -5.39 13.23 5.33
C ILE A 134 -4.02 12.70 5.78
N TYR A 135 -3.47 11.70 5.09
CA TYR A 135 -2.20 11.09 5.51
C TYR A 135 -1.02 12.05 5.30
N THR A 136 -0.76 12.50 4.07
CA THR A 136 0.47 13.22 3.74
C THR A 136 0.48 14.64 4.30
N VAL A 137 -0.61 15.41 4.12
CA VAL A 137 -0.65 16.84 4.49
C VAL A 137 -1.03 17.03 5.96
N MET A 138 -2.12 16.39 6.42
CA MET A 138 -2.66 16.69 7.74
C MET A 138 -1.97 15.93 8.87
N THR A 139 -1.63 14.64 8.68
CA THR A 139 -1.29 13.75 9.81
C THR A 139 0.15 13.26 9.84
N LYS A 140 0.80 13.00 8.70
CA LYS A 140 2.12 12.37 8.61
C LYS A 140 3.22 13.05 9.44
N ARG A 141 3.19 14.37 9.51
CA ARG A 141 4.18 15.19 10.23
C ARG A 141 3.76 15.52 11.66
N ARG A 142 2.55 15.13 12.08
CA ARG A 142 1.94 15.56 13.34
C ARG A 142 1.56 14.43 14.27
N SER A 143 1.27 13.25 13.74
CA SER A 143 0.72 12.15 14.54
C SER A 143 1.29 10.80 14.16
N TRP A 144 1.56 9.97 15.15
CA TRP A 144 1.92 8.57 14.97
C TRP A 144 0.76 7.72 14.39
N THR A 145 -0.47 8.21 14.50
CA THR A 145 -1.66 7.55 13.92
C THR A 145 -1.75 7.70 12.41
N SER A 146 -0.90 8.54 11.81
CA SER A 146 -0.89 8.78 10.36
C SER A 146 -0.84 7.50 9.53
N VAL A 147 -0.06 6.51 9.99
CA VAL A 147 0.12 5.22 9.32
C VAL A 147 -1.22 4.48 9.15
N ILE A 148 -2.16 4.66 10.08
CA ILE A 148 -3.51 4.05 10.00
C ILE A 148 -4.24 4.58 8.76
N TYR A 149 -4.24 5.90 8.54
CA TYR A 149 -4.84 6.49 7.34
C TYR A 149 -4.13 6.03 6.06
N GLY A 150 -2.79 6.02 6.07
CA GLY A 150 -2.00 5.48 4.96
C GLY A 150 -2.32 4.01 4.65
N GLY A 151 -2.59 3.22 5.68
CA GLY A 151 -3.04 1.83 5.54
C GLY A 151 -4.38 1.72 4.83
N PHE A 152 -5.37 2.54 5.21
CA PHE A 152 -6.67 2.59 4.52
C PHE A 152 -6.53 3.03 3.06
N ALA A 153 -5.73 4.05 2.76
CA ALA A 153 -5.43 4.43 1.39
C ALA A 153 -4.83 3.27 0.59
N GLY A 154 -3.88 2.53 1.19
CA GLY A 154 -3.27 1.33 0.61
C GLY A 154 -4.23 0.16 0.40
N GLY A 155 -5.34 0.09 1.12
CA GLY A 155 -6.39 -0.92 0.96
C GLY A 155 -7.39 -0.61 -0.17
N MET A 156 -7.49 0.65 -0.60
CA MET A 156 -8.46 1.06 -1.62
C MET A 156 -8.28 0.35 -2.98
N PRO A 157 -7.07 0.05 -3.48
CA PRO A 157 -6.91 -0.74 -4.69
C PRO A 157 -7.58 -2.11 -4.61
N ALA A 158 -7.40 -2.87 -3.51
CA ALA A 158 -8.01 -4.17 -3.32
C ALA A 158 -9.55 -4.07 -3.24
N PHE A 159 -10.05 -3.07 -2.52
CA PHE A 159 -11.47 -2.77 -2.41
C PHE A 159 -12.10 -2.42 -3.76
N GLY A 160 -11.48 -1.49 -4.50
CA GLY A 160 -11.94 -1.09 -5.84
C GLY A 160 -11.87 -2.24 -6.85
N GLY A 161 -10.80 -3.05 -6.78
CA GLY A 161 -10.65 -4.23 -7.62
C GLY A 161 -11.78 -5.24 -7.41
N TYR A 162 -12.13 -5.54 -6.15
CA TYR A 162 -13.25 -6.44 -5.85
C TYR A 162 -14.58 -5.88 -6.40
N MET A 163 -14.83 -4.57 -6.20
CA MET A 163 -16.04 -3.90 -6.69
C MET A 163 -16.08 -3.72 -8.22
N ALA A 164 -14.95 -3.85 -8.91
CA ALA A 164 -14.94 -3.87 -10.37
C ALA A 164 -15.71 -5.08 -10.93
N PHE A 165 -15.74 -6.18 -10.17
CA PHE A 165 -16.53 -7.38 -10.51
C PHE A 165 -17.95 -7.32 -9.96
N THR A 166 -18.12 -7.04 -8.68
CA THR A 166 -19.44 -7.10 -8.00
C THR A 166 -20.35 -5.92 -8.35
N GLY A 167 -19.80 -4.80 -8.81
CA GLY A 167 -20.57 -3.59 -9.11
C GLY A 167 -21.06 -2.82 -7.87
N HIS A 168 -20.83 -3.32 -6.67
CA HIS A 168 -21.22 -2.70 -5.39
C HIS A 168 -20.32 -3.17 -4.24
N PRO A 169 -20.29 -2.44 -3.09
CA PRO A 169 -19.58 -2.87 -1.90
C PRO A 169 -20.18 -4.14 -1.30
N THR A 170 -19.30 -5.04 -0.87
CA THR A 170 -19.67 -6.28 -0.16
C THR A 170 -18.85 -6.42 1.12
N PRO A 171 -19.27 -7.25 2.10
CA PRO A 171 -18.46 -7.53 3.28
C PRO A 171 -17.07 -8.05 2.96
N GLU A 172 -16.93 -8.91 1.93
CA GLU A 172 -15.64 -9.46 1.50
C GLU A 172 -14.71 -8.36 0.96
N ALA A 173 -15.23 -7.42 0.16
CA ALA A 173 -14.48 -6.27 -0.31
C ALA A 173 -13.94 -5.44 0.86
N LEU A 174 -14.75 -5.22 1.91
CA LEU A 174 -14.32 -4.53 3.12
C LEU A 174 -13.25 -5.31 3.88
N ILE A 175 -13.34 -6.64 3.93
CA ILE A 175 -12.29 -7.47 4.55
C ILE A 175 -10.96 -7.28 3.81
N LEU A 176 -10.95 -7.29 2.48
CA LEU A 176 -9.73 -7.08 1.70
C LEU A 176 -9.12 -5.70 2.00
N LEU A 177 -9.95 -4.65 2.02
CA LEU A 177 -9.51 -3.29 2.39
C LEU A 177 -8.86 -3.26 3.77
N ILE A 178 -9.57 -3.78 4.79
CA ILE A 178 -9.11 -3.72 6.18
C ILE A 178 -7.87 -4.60 6.36
N LEU A 179 -7.80 -5.76 5.71
CA LEU A 179 -6.65 -6.66 5.77
C LEU A 179 -5.38 -5.97 5.25
N VAL A 180 -5.46 -5.26 4.11
CA VAL A 180 -4.34 -4.44 3.61
C VAL A 180 -3.99 -3.32 4.58
N ALA A 181 -4.99 -2.62 5.12
CA ALA A 181 -4.78 -1.50 6.04
C ALA A 181 -4.03 -1.92 7.30
N VAL A 182 -4.46 -3.00 7.96
CA VAL A 182 -3.83 -3.47 9.20
C VAL A 182 -2.47 -4.13 8.94
N TRP A 183 -2.33 -4.88 7.84
CA TRP A 183 -1.05 -5.42 7.42
C TRP A 183 -0.01 -4.32 7.17
N SER A 184 -0.40 -3.26 6.46
CA SER A 184 0.46 -2.12 6.16
C SER A 184 1.02 -1.48 7.44
N ASN A 185 0.21 -1.31 8.47
CA ASN A 185 0.64 -0.73 9.75
C ASN A 185 1.69 -1.59 10.45
N ALA A 186 1.45 -2.90 10.57
CA ALA A 186 2.40 -3.84 11.16
C ALA A 186 3.72 -3.86 10.39
N HIS A 187 3.65 -3.87 9.05
CA HIS A 187 4.79 -3.86 8.15
C HIS A 187 5.63 -2.57 8.27
N ILE A 188 4.97 -1.39 8.30
CA ILE A 188 5.64 -0.11 8.42
C ILE A 188 6.29 0.05 9.78
N TRP A 189 5.68 -0.36 10.88
CA TRP A 189 6.30 -0.23 12.20
C TRP A 189 7.58 -1.06 12.32
N TYR A 190 7.65 -2.26 11.72
CA TYR A 190 8.90 -3.03 11.71
C TYR A 190 9.96 -2.40 10.80
N ILE A 191 9.60 -1.75 9.68
CA ILE A 191 10.56 -0.99 8.87
C ILE A 191 11.07 0.25 9.61
N VAL A 192 10.22 0.88 10.43
CA VAL A 192 10.60 2.01 11.30
C VAL A 192 11.56 1.55 12.40
N ILE A 193 11.30 0.42 13.06
CA ILE A 193 12.20 -0.13 14.07
C ILE A 193 13.58 -0.42 13.46
N TYR A 194 13.62 -1.03 12.27
CA TYR A 194 14.87 -1.27 11.53
C TYR A 194 15.62 0.01 11.16
N ASN A 195 14.91 1.07 10.75
CA ASN A 195 15.48 2.37 10.35
C ASN A 195 15.25 3.46 11.41
N TYR A 196 15.18 3.11 12.68
CA TYR A 196 14.78 3.98 13.79
C TYR A 196 15.47 5.36 13.75
N ARG A 197 16.81 5.40 13.63
CA ARG A 197 17.60 6.62 13.61
C ARG A 197 17.28 7.55 12.44
N ASP A 198 16.88 7.02 11.28
CA ASP A 198 16.54 7.85 10.13
C ASP A 198 15.19 8.56 10.36
N TYR A 199 14.20 7.86 10.94
CA TYR A 199 12.90 8.45 11.28
C TYR A 199 12.99 9.46 12.42
N GLU A 200 13.79 9.15 13.44
CA GLU A 200 14.06 10.05 14.56
C GLU A 200 14.72 11.36 14.08
N ARG A 201 15.77 11.29 13.26
CA ARG A 201 16.45 12.45 12.68
C ARG A 201 15.57 13.29 11.77
N ALA A 202 14.68 12.64 11.02
CA ALA A 202 13.73 13.33 10.15
C ALA A 202 12.54 13.95 10.91
N GLY A 203 12.43 13.74 12.22
CA GLY A 203 11.35 14.26 13.06
C GLY A 203 9.97 13.67 12.69
N ILE A 204 9.92 12.49 12.07
CA ILE A 204 8.66 11.85 11.66
C ILE A 204 8.09 11.05 12.85
N PRO A 205 6.91 11.43 13.38
CA PRO A 205 6.38 10.87 14.62
C PRO A 205 5.74 9.49 14.41
N MET A 206 6.54 8.48 14.08
CA MET A 206 6.06 7.10 13.99
C MET A 206 5.90 6.46 15.38
N LEU A 207 4.96 5.52 15.53
CA LEU A 207 4.69 4.88 16.83
C LEU A 207 5.94 4.36 17.55
N PRO A 208 6.88 3.64 16.90
CA PRO A 208 8.10 3.21 17.57
C PRO A 208 8.99 4.36 18.01
N VAL A 209 8.97 5.51 17.30
CA VAL A 209 9.79 6.71 17.62
C VAL A 209 9.20 7.48 18.80
N VAL A 210 7.88 7.68 18.81
CA VAL A 210 7.19 8.53 19.80
C VAL A 210 6.90 7.78 21.12
N LYS A 211 6.51 6.50 21.02
CA LYS A 211 6.07 5.68 22.16
C LYS A 211 7.05 4.56 22.52
N GLY A 212 8.18 4.49 21.81
CA GLY A 212 9.20 3.47 22.00
C GLY A 212 8.99 2.20 21.17
N VAL A 213 10.07 1.46 21.00
CA VAL A 213 10.12 0.25 20.16
C VAL A 213 9.12 -0.81 20.63
N ARG A 214 8.97 -1.00 21.96
CA ARG A 214 8.01 -1.96 22.54
C ARG A 214 6.57 -1.62 22.13
N ALA A 215 6.20 -0.33 22.08
CA ALA A 215 4.87 0.09 21.64
C ALA A 215 4.66 -0.22 20.13
N GLY A 216 5.69 -0.05 19.31
CA GLY A 216 5.65 -0.44 17.89
C GLY A 216 5.45 -1.94 17.70
N VAL A 217 6.16 -2.78 18.48
CA VAL A 217 5.99 -4.24 18.47
C VAL A 217 4.58 -4.63 18.93
N MET A 218 4.09 -4.04 20.04
CA MET A 218 2.73 -4.32 20.54
C MET A 218 1.66 -3.90 19.55
N GLY A 219 1.79 -2.72 18.94
CA GLY A 219 0.89 -2.26 17.88
C GLY A 219 0.88 -3.24 16.70
N SER A 220 2.04 -3.70 16.23
CA SER A 220 2.14 -4.70 15.16
C SER A 220 1.47 -6.02 15.55
N LEU A 221 1.69 -6.49 16.78
CA LEU A 221 1.09 -7.71 17.31
C LEU A 221 -0.44 -7.63 17.32
N ILE A 222 -1.01 -6.52 17.78
CA ILE A 222 -2.46 -6.27 17.76
C ILE A 222 -2.98 -6.34 16.31
N HIS A 223 -2.28 -5.74 15.35
CA HIS A 223 -2.67 -5.77 13.95
C HIS A 223 -2.62 -7.19 13.35
N VAL A 224 -1.65 -8.03 13.76
CA VAL A 224 -1.61 -9.44 13.34
C VAL A 224 -2.78 -10.23 13.93
N PHE A 225 -3.20 -9.98 15.17
CA PHE A 225 -4.43 -10.57 15.70
C PHE A 225 -5.67 -10.15 14.93
N ILE A 226 -5.78 -8.87 14.54
CA ILE A 226 -6.87 -8.40 13.70
C ILE A 226 -6.83 -9.11 12.32
N MET A 227 -5.64 -9.26 11.70
CA MET A 227 -5.49 -10.00 10.44
C MET A 227 -5.99 -11.44 10.56
N LEU A 228 -5.61 -12.15 11.64
CA LEU A 228 -6.09 -13.51 11.91
C LEU A 228 -7.61 -13.56 12.06
N SER A 229 -8.21 -12.61 12.78
CA SER A 229 -9.66 -12.49 12.93
C SER A 229 -10.36 -12.23 11.60
N LEU A 230 -9.80 -11.36 10.75
CA LEU A 230 -10.35 -11.08 9.40
C LEU A 230 -10.31 -12.32 8.50
N ILE A 231 -9.27 -13.14 8.59
CA ILE A 231 -9.17 -14.41 7.87
C ILE A 231 -10.27 -15.38 8.34
N ALA A 232 -10.50 -15.47 9.63
CA ALA A 232 -11.57 -16.31 10.18
C ALA A 232 -12.97 -15.81 9.76
N ILE A 233 -13.19 -14.49 9.77
CA ILE A 233 -14.45 -13.89 9.30
C ILE A 233 -14.64 -14.16 7.79
N TYR A 234 -13.59 -13.99 6.98
CA TYR A 234 -13.65 -14.31 5.55
C TYR A 234 -14.02 -15.77 5.30
N PHE A 235 -13.45 -16.71 6.07
CA PHE A 235 -13.78 -18.14 6.01
C PHE A 235 -15.28 -18.40 6.26
N ILE A 236 -15.88 -17.69 7.24
CA ILE A 236 -17.32 -17.80 7.55
C ILE A 236 -18.15 -17.20 6.41
N LEU A 237 -17.82 -16.01 5.91
CA LEU A 237 -18.53 -15.35 4.82
C LEU A 237 -18.47 -16.14 3.51
N ALA A 238 -17.36 -16.84 3.26
CA ALA A 238 -17.21 -17.76 2.14
C ALA A 238 -17.96 -19.10 2.33
N GLY A 239 -18.86 -19.19 3.30
CA GLY A 239 -19.64 -20.40 3.57
C GLY A 239 -18.79 -21.60 3.99
N PHE A 240 -17.73 -21.37 4.77
CA PHE A 240 -16.77 -22.40 5.22
C PHE A 240 -16.03 -23.11 4.08
N ARG A 241 -15.83 -22.45 2.94
CA ARG A 241 -15.12 -23.02 1.78
C ARG A 241 -13.69 -22.49 1.61
N ALA A 242 -13.31 -21.39 2.26
CA ALA A 242 -12.01 -20.74 2.13
C ALA A 242 -10.89 -21.42 2.98
N TRP A 243 -10.71 -22.74 2.79
CA TRP A 243 -9.77 -23.54 3.58
C TRP A 243 -8.31 -23.21 3.29
N VAL A 244 -7.94 -22.91 2.03
CA VAL A 244 -6.56 -22.54 1.68
C VAL A 244 -6.19 -21.23 2.34
N THR A 245 -7.10 -20.25 2.34
CA THR A 245 -6.93 -18.97 3.03
C THR A 245 -6.77 -19.16 4.55
N LEU A 246 -7.63 -19.99 5.15
CA LEU A 246 -7.58 -20.24 6.60
C LEU A 246 -6.26 -20.91 7.01
N ILE A 247 -5.80 -21.92 6.26
CA ILE A 247 -4.56 -22.64 6.55
C ILE A 247 -3.34 -21.72 6.34
N VAL A 248 -3.23 -21.09 5.17
CA VAL A 248 -2.07 -20.25 4.83
C VAL A 248 -2.03 -19.00 5.72
N GLY A 249 -3.12 -18.26 5.78
CA GLY A 249 -3.18 -17.03 6.57
C GLY A 249 -3.12 -17.30 8.07
N GLY A 250 -3.75 -18.36 8.54
CA GLY A 250 -3.68 -18.82 9.94
C GLY A 250 -2.25 -19.18 10.33
N TYR A 251 -1.58 -20.02 9.55
CA TYR A 251 -0.18 -20.39 9.78
C TYR A 251 0.76 -19.17 9.82
N LEU A 252 0.67 -18.30 8.81
CA LEU A 252 1.51 -17.10 8.73
C LEU A 252 1.26 -16.15 9.91
N SER A 253 -0.01 -15.95 10.29
CA SER A 253 -0.37 -15.10 11.43
C SER A 253 0.13 -15.68 12.75
N LEU A 254 -0.04 -16.98 13.01
CA LEU A 254 0.45 -17.62 14.22
C LEU A 254 1.97 -17.54 14.33
N ARG A 255 2.71 -17.72 13.23
CA ARG A 255 4.16 -17.56 13.20
C ARG A 255 4.58 -16.12 13.51
N LEU A 256 3.89 -15.12 12.97
CA LEU A 256 4.13 -13.70 13.28
C LEU A 256 3.86 -13.40 14.74
N ILE A 257 2.75 -13.90 15.31
CA ILE A 257 2.42 -13.74 16.73
C ILE A 257 3.55 -14.32 17.61
N GLN A 258 4.02 -15.53 17.34
CA GLN A 258 5.13 -16.16 18.07
C GLN A 258 6.42 -15.31 18.03
N ILE A 259 6.78 -14.79 16.85
CA ILE A 259 7.96 -13.93 16.67
C ILE A 259 7.78 -12.62 17.45
N MET A 260 6.64 -11.94 17.27
CA MET A 260 6.39 -10.63 17.87
C MET A 260 6.25 -10.70 19.41
N MET A 261 5.71 -11.79 19.96
CA MET A 261 5.67 -11.99 21.41
C MET A 261 7.07 -12.05 22.02
N ARG A 262 8.04 -12.68 21.35
CA ARG A 262 9.44 -12.68 21.79
C ARG A 262 10.04 -11.28 21.76
N HIS A 263 9.71 -10.49 20.73
CA HIS A 263 10.19 -9.13 20.56
C HIS A 263 9.67 -8.13 21.60
N LEU A 264 8.61 -8.47 22.36
CA LEU A 264 8.14 -7.64 23.49
C LEU A 264 9.17 -7.50 24.60
N ASN A 265 10.09 -8.46 24.74
CA ASN A 265 11.20 -8.44 25.71
C ASN A 265 12.46 -7.75 25.16
N GLY A 266 12.43 -7.30 23.92
CA GLY A 266 13.51 -6.64 23.21
C GLY A 266 13.61 -7.16 21.78
N VAL A 267 13.99 -6.28 20.87
CA VAL A 267 14.19 -6.62 19.45
C VAL A 267 15.44 -5.92 18.93
N THR A 268 16.33 -6.68 18.36
CA THR A 268 17.51 -6.15 17.67
C THR A 268 17.13 -5.61 16.29
N ARG A 269 18.00 -4.77 15.74
CA ARG A 269 17.82 -4.25 14.37
C ARG A 269 17.71 -5.38 13.33
N GLU A 270 18.53 -6.42 13.48
CA GLU A 270 18.54 -7.58 12.58
C GLU A 270 17.23 -8.37 12.66
N GLU A 271 16.72 -8.64 13.85
CA GLU A 271 15.44 -9.31 14.07
C GLU A 271 14.28 -8.50 13.51
N ALA A 272 14.28 -7.18 13.69
CA ALA A 272 13.30 -6.29 13.09
C ALA A 272 13.30 -6.39 11.56
N TYR A 273 14.49 -6.43 10.93
CA TYR A 273 14.62 -6.62 9.49
C TYR A 273 14.09 -7.97 9.02
N ARG A 274 14.42 -9.07 9.72
CA ARG A 274 13.91 -10.40 9.40
C ARG A 274 12.39 -10.48 9.49
N THR A 275 11.80 -9.89 10.53
CA THR A 275 10.35 -9.84 10.69
C THR A 275 9.69 -8.98 9.61
N PHE A 276 10.27 -7.84 9.27
CA PHE A 276 9.84 -7.03 8.12
C PHE A 276 9.86 -7.86 6.82
N LYS A 277 10.92 -8.62 6.58
CA LYS A 277 11.03 -9.50 5.41
C LYS A 277 9.98 -10.61 5.40
N PHE A 278 9.62 -11.14 6.55
CA PHE A 278 8.57 -12.16 6.67
C PHE A 278 7.16 -11.55 6.46
N LEU A 279 6.91 -10.33 6.97
CA LEU A 279 5.67 -9.59 6.73
C LEU A 279 5.48 -9.21 5.26
N SER A 280 6.57 -9.00 4.51
CA SER A 280 6.48 -8.49 3.14
C SER A 280 5.67 -9.38 2.19
N PRO A 281 5.87 -10.72 2.09
CA PRO A 281 5.09 -11.58 1.22
C PRO A 281 3.74 -12.00 1.82
N TYR A 282 3.47 -11.75 3.10
CA TYR A 282 2.28 -12.21 3.80
C TYR A 282 0.99 -11.90 3.05
N LEU A 283 0.81 -10.63 2.68
CA LEU A 283 -0.43 -10.17 2.04
C LEU A 283 -0.64 -10.82 0.66
N ALA A 284 0.43 -10.91 -0.13
CA ALA A 284 0.37 -11.55 -1.44
C ALA A 284 0.01 -13.05 -1.32
N LEU A 285 0.60 -13.76 -0.35
CA LEU A 285 0.30 -15.18 -0.11
C LEU A 285 -1.15 -15.39 0.34
N VAL A 286 -1.67 -14.53 1.22
CA VAL A 286 -3.07 -14.60 1.66
C VAL A 286 -4.03 -14.28 0.50
N PHE A 287 -3.76 -13.27 -0.32
CA PHE A 287 -4.62 -12.95 -1.46
C PHE A 287 -4.57 -14.03 -2.55
N ILE A 288 -3.41 -14.65 -2.79
CA ILE A 288 -3.31 -15.80 -3.68
C ILE A 288 -4.12 -16.99 -3.13
N ALA A 289 -4.06 -17.23 -1.82
CA ALA A 289 -4.87 -18.26 -1.18
C ALA A 289 -6.39 -17.99 -1.33
N MET A 290 -6.83 -16.73 -1.13
CA MET A 290 -8.22 -16.31 -1.37
C MET A 290 -8.64 -16.54 -2.82
N PHE A 291 -7.76 -16.22 -3.77
CA PHE A 291 -8.03 -16.48 -5.19
C PHE A 291 -8.15 -17.98 -5.48
N ILE A 292 -7.25 -18.81 -4.94
CA ILE A 292 -7.33 -20.27 -5.09
C ILE A 292 -8.68 -20.78 -4.55
N ASP A 293 -9.09 -20.33 -3.36
CA ASP A 293 -10.39 -20.72 -2.79
C ASP A 293 -11.56 -20.27 -3.67
N SER A 294 -11.50 -19.08 -4.28
CA SER A 294 -12.55 -18.58 -5.17
C SER A 294 -12.69 -19.44 -6.44
N VAL A 295 -11.59 -20.00 -6.93
CA VAL A 295 -11.57 -20.92 -8.09
C VAL A 295 -12.06 -22.32 -7.70
N LEU A 296 -11.68 -22.81 -6.51
CA LEU A 296 -12.08 -24.14 -6.02
C LEU A 296 -13.55 -24.20 -5.55
N ALA A 297 -14.15 -23.05 -5.21
CA ALA A 297 -15.54 -22.96 -4.74
C ALA A 297 -16.59 -23.03 -5.86
N ILE A 298 -16.16 -23.02 -7.12
CA ILE A 298 -17.00 -23.20 -8.31
C ILE A 298 -17.21 -24.70 -8.54
#